data_2e652053971cab7e42f09f5720175781
#
_entry.id   2e652053971cab7e42f09f5720175781
#
_cell.length_a   1.000
_cell.length_b   1.000
_cell.length_c   1.000
_cell.angle_alpha   90.00
_cell.angle_beta   90.00
_cell.angle_gamma   90.00
#
_symmetry.space_group_name_H-M   'P 1'
#
loop_
_entity.id
_entity.type
_entity.pdbx_description
1 polymer ?
#
loop_
_entity_poly.entity_id
_entity_poly.type
_entity_poly.pdbx_seq_one_letter_code
_entity_poly.pdbx_strand_id
1 'polypeptide(L)'
;MEVLKVNQKNFKKTINKAIKSVKKGEVIVFPTDTVYGLIADATNKKAVKKLFKIKKRAISKAVPIFVKDIKMAKKFANINKKQEEFLKKVWPGKVTAVFRKKGKVKLFGTAPDTIALRIPKYKLIQDLFKKLNCPLTGTSANISGRPASARIEEVVSQFKNQPPTTFGGGGLPDLVLDSGNLKKALPSTIVDLTKRKPKILRKGAFKI
;
A
#
# COMPACT_ATOMS: atom_id res chain seq x y z
N MET A 1 -8.94 16.78 4.27
CA MET A 1 -8.38 16.06 3.10
C MET A 1 -7.90 17.07 2.08
N GLU A 2 -6.61 17.27 1.95
CA GLU A 2 -5.96 18.13 0.95
C GLU A 2 -5.80 17.33 -0.36
N VAL A 3 -6.08 17.93 -1.53
CA VAL A 3 -5.88 17.29 -2.84
C VAL A 3 -4.79 18.05 -3.60
N LEU A 4 -3.76 17.33 -4.03
CA LEU A 4 -2.62 17.89 -4.75
C LEU A 4 -2.50 17.22 -6.12
N LYS A 5 -2.78 17.96 -7.19
CA LYS A 5 -2.54 17.49 -8.57
C LYS A 5 -1.04 17.29 -8.81
N VAL A 6 -0.69 16.12 -9.35
CA VAL A 6 0.69 15.73 -9.64
C VAL A 6 0.99 15.97 -11.12
N ASN A 7 2.00 16.77 -11.41
CA ASN A 7 2.49 17.01 -12.76
C ASN A 7 4.02 17.15 -12.76
N GLN A 8 4.63 17.29 -13.94
CA GLN A 8 6.08 17.37 -14.07
C GLN A 8 6.67 18.59 -13.33
N LYS A 9 5.98 19.77 -13.40
CA LYS A 9 6.46 21.01 -12.79
C LYS A 9 6.49 20.95 -11.26
N ASN A 10 5.54 20.26 -10.63
CA ASN A 10 5.44 20.16 -9.17
C ASN A 10 5.91 18.83 -8.57
N PHE A 11 6.45 17.92 -9.37
CA PHE A 11 6.79 16.55 -8.96
C PHE A 11 7.67 16.48 -7.70
N LYS A 12 8.79 17.26 -7.66
CA LYS A 12 9.68 17.34 -6.49
C LYS A 12 8.95 17.86 -5.24
N LYS A 13 8.12 18.91 -5.40
CA LYS A 13 7.32 19.50 -4.32
C LYS A 13 6.31 18.47 -3.78
N THR A 14 5.67 17.73 -4.66
CA THR A 14 4.72 16.66 -4.32
C THR A 14 5.39 15.54 -3.51
N ILE A 15 6.56 15.07 -3.94
CA ILE A 15 7.33 14.06 -3.18
C ILE A 15 7.69 14.58 -1.79
N ASN A 16 8.18 15.80 -1.68
CA ASN A 16 8.56 16.40 -0.39
C ASN A 16 7.34 16.54 0.54
N LYS A 17 6.18 16.93 0.00
CA LYS A 17 4.92 17.00 0.77
C LYS A 17 4.52 15.61 1.26
N ALA A 18 4.52 14.60 0.39
CA ALA A 18 4.20 13.22 0.77
C ALA A 18 5.14 12.68 1.86
N ILE A 19 6.45 12.98 1.78
CA ILE A 19 7.42 12.61 2.82
C ILE A 19 7.06 13.24 4.15
N LYS A 20 6.77 14.56 4.16
CA LYS A 20 6.37 15.28 5.38
C LYS A 20 5.12 14.68 5.99
N SER A 21 4.11 14.37 5.16
CA SER A 21 2.85 13.76 5.58
C SER A 21 3.08 12.36 6.20
N VAL A 22 3.85 11.49 5.54
CA VAL A 22 4.18 10.16 6.11
C VAL A 22 4.89 10.29 7.45
N LYS A 23 5.88 11.18 7.57
CA LYS A 23 6.62 11.42 8.83
C LYS A 23 5.74 11.97 9.95
N LYS A 24 4.68 12.71 9.64
CA LYS A 24 3.67 13.18 10.60
C LYS A 24 2.68 12.07 11.02
N GLY A 25 2.74 10.88 10.42
CA GLY A 25 1.79 9.80 10.67
C GLY A 25 0.44 9.99 9.95
N GLU A 26 0.43 10.77 8.90
CA GLU A 26 -0.75 10.99 8.06
C GLU A 26 -0.99 9.82 7.10
N VAL A 27 -2.24 9.68 6.65
CA VAL A 27 -2.67 8.68 5.67
C VAL A 27 -2.88 9.35 4.33
N ILE A 28 -2.24 8.82 3.29
CA ILE A 28 -2.20 9.42 1.97
C ILE A 28 -2.87 8.51 0.94
N VAL A 29 -3.75 9.08 0.09
CA VAL A 29 -4.14 8.45 -1.18
C VAL A 29 -3.01 8.66 -2.18
N PHE A 30 -2.50 7.55 -2.72
CA PHE A 30 -1.30 7.54 -3.53
C PHE A 30 -1.48 6.71 -4.81
N PRO A 31 -1.08 7.25 -5.99
CA PRO A 31 -1.17 6.50 -7.24
C PRO A 31 -0.14 5.35 -7.29
N THR A 32 -0.53 4.21 -7.88
CA THR A 32 0.37 3.06 -8.06
C THR A 32 0.31 2.55 -9.50
N ASP A 33 1.08 1.51 -9.78
CA ASP A 33 1.09 0.80 -11.06
C ASP A 33 -0.14 -0.11 -11.27
N THR A 34 -1.12 -0.08 -10.35
CA THR A 34 -2.38 -0.84 -10.44
C THR A 34 -3.59 0.06 -10.25
N VAL A 35 -3.96 0.35 -9.01
CA VAL A 35 -5.05 1.24 -8.60
C VAL A 35 -4.53 2.24 -7.59
N TYR A 36 -5.31 3.28 -7.26
CA TYR A 36 -4.96 4.14 -6.15
C TYR A 36 -4.88 3.35 -4.83
N GLY A 37 -3.88 3.66 -4.01
CA GLY A 37 -3.63 3.02 -2.73
C GLY A 37 -3.73 4.00 -1.56
N LEU A 38 -4.01 3.47 -0.36
CA LEU A 38 -3.80 4.16 0.91
C LEU A 38 -2.45 3.74 1.46
N ILE A 39 -1.58 4.72 1.71
CA ILE A 39 -0.28 4.53 2.33
C ILE A 39 -0.18 5.28 3.65
N ALA A 40 0.52 4.69 4.61
CA ALA A 40 0.94 5.26 5.87
C ALA A 40 2.22 4.55 6.32
N ASP A 41 2.98 5.14 7.24
CA ASP A 41 4.11 4.46 7.85
C ASP A 41 3.63 3.22 8.63
N ALA A 42 4.05 2.04 8.18
CA ALA A 42 3.66 0.76 8.79
C ALA A 42 4.26 0.53 10.18
N THR A 43 5.26 1.32 10.58
CA THR A 43 5.85 1.30 11.93
C THR A 43 5.12 2.21 12.91
N ASN A 44 4.24 3.09 12.41
CA ASN A 44 3.47 4.02 13.22
C ASN A 44 2.07 3.45 13.55
N LYS A 45 1.89 3.00 14.80
CA LYS A 45 0.62 2.41 15.27
C LYS A 45 -0.59 3.33 15.09
N LYS A 46 -0.42 4.64 15.34
CA LYS A 46 -1.50 5.64 15.22
C LYS A 46 -1.91 5.82 13.76
N ALA A 47 -0.93 5.95 12.85
CA ALA A 47 -1.16 6.08 11.40
C ALA A 47 -1.89 4.85 10.83
N VAL A 48 -1.45 3.64 11.20
CA VAL A 48 -2.09 2.40 10.75
C VAL A 48 -3.50 2.28 11.31
N LYS A 49 -3.74 2.57 12.59
CA LYS A 49 -5.11 2.60 13.16
C LYS A 49 -6.02 3.58 12.41
N LYS A 50 -5.51 4.79 12.07
CA LYS A 50 -6.23 5.77 11.27
C LYS A 50 -6.59 5.23 9.89
N LEU A 51 -5.66 4.57 9.19
CA LEU A 51 -5.90 3.93 7.90
C LEU A 51 -7.02 2.90 7.98
N PHE A 52 -7.04 2.05 9.01
CA PHE A 52 -8.10 1.06 9.20
C PHE A 52 -9.48 1.71 9.44
N LYS A 53 -9.52 2.81 10.22
CA LYS A 53 -10.73 3.62 10.40
C LYS A 53 -11.23 4.19 9.07
N ILE A 54 -10.36 4.84 8.30
CA ILE A 54 -10.67 5.41 6.97
C ILE A 54 -11.26 4.33 6.05
N LYS A 55 -10.68 3.13 6.04
CA LYS A 55 -11.15 2.00 5.22
C LYS A 55 -12.41 1.33 5.74
N LYS A 56 -12.87 1.63 6.95
CA LYS A 56 -13.89 0.82 7.67
C LYS A 56 -13.51 -0.67 7.65
N ARG A 57 -12.26 -0.98 7.97
CA ARG A 57 -11.69 -2.34 7.91
C ARG A 57 -11.36 -2.84 9.30
N ALA A 58 -11.75 -4.06 9.62
CA ALA A 58 -11.36 -4.69 10.88
C ALA A 58 -9.82 -4.83 10.96
N ILE A 59 -9.23 -4.48 12.11
CA ILE A 59 -7.78 -4.54 12.33
C ILE A 59 -7.22 -5.95 12.15
N SER A 60 -8.02 -6.99 12.38
CA SER A 60 -7.68 -8.39 12.15
C SER A 60 -7.44 -8.74 10.68
N LYS A 61 -7.97 -7.95 9.74
CA LYS A 61 -7.78 -8.16 8.30
C LYS A 61 -6.53 -7.44 7.82
N ALA A 62 -5.39 -8.12 7.84
CA ALA A 62 -4.09 -7.60 7.43
C ALA A 62 -4.11 -6.88 6.07
N VAL A 63 -3.17 -5.92 5.89
CA VAL A 63 -2.95 -5.21 4.63
C VAL A 63 -1.53 -5.48 4.11
N PRO A 64 -1.30 -5.45 2.79
CA PRO A 64 0.04 -5.53 2.23
C PRO A 64 0.93 -4.37 2.69
N ILE A 65 2.22 -4.63 2.74
CA ILE A 65 3.25 -3.64 3.06
C ILE A 65 4.11 -3.41 1.82
N PHE A 66 4.25 -2.16 1.42
CA PHE A 66 5.19 -1.75 0.39
C PHE A 66 6.58 -1.60 0.98
N VAL A 67 7.56 -2.13 0.28
CA VAL A 67 8.99 -2.06 0.64
C VAL A 67 9.79 -1.49 -0.51
N LYS A 68 10.93 -0.88 -0.19
CA LYS A 68 11.82 -0.24 -1.15
C LYS A 68 12.48 -1.23 -2.10
N ASP A 69 12.98 -2.34 -1.55
CA ASP A 69 13.78 -3.33 -2.23
C ASP A 69 13.71 -4.70 -1.51
N ILE A 70 14.32 -5.72 -2.11
CA ILE A 70 14.39 -7.07 -1.53
C ILE A 70 15.18 -7.06 -0.20
N LYS A 71 16.19 -6.20 -0.07
CA LYS A 71 16.97 -6.08 1.18
C LYS A 71 16.07 -5.63 2.34
N MET A 72 15.20 -4.65 2.08
CA MET A 72 14.18 -4.23 3.07
C MET A 72 13.16 -5.35 3.32
N ALA A 73 12.69 -6.06 2.30
CA ALA A 73 11.76 -7.18 2.45
C ALA A 73 12.33 -8.27 3.40
N LYS A 74 13.61 -8.62 3.25
CA LYS A 74 14.33 -9.60 4.09
C LYS A 74 14.47 -9.17 5.57
N LYS A 75 14.26 -7.90 5.90
CA LYS A 75 14.21 -7.45 7.30
C LYS A 75 12.90 -7.91 7.98
N PHE A 76 11.84 -8.11 7.22
CA PHE A 76 10.50 -8.38 7.73
C PHE A 76 9.99 -9.80 7.46
N ALA A 77 10.57 -10.48 6.48
CA ALA A 77 10.14 -11.79 6.01
C ALA A 77 11.29 -12.79 5.89
N ASN A 78 11.00 -14.06 6.15
CA ASN A 78 11.91 -15.16 5.82
C ASN A 78 11.79 -15.43 4.32
N ILE A 79 12.82 -15.06 3.57
CA ILE A 79 12.90 -15.20 2.11
C ILE A 79 14.11 -16.06 1.77
N ASN A 80 13.86 -17.26 1.26
CA ASN A 80 14.92 -18.17 0.80
C ASN A 80 15.39 -17.85 -0.62
N LYS A 81 16.45 -18.51 -1.09
CA LYS A 81 17.08 -18.27 -2.40
C LYS A 81 16.11 -18.44 -3.57
N LYS A 82 15.31 -19.52 -3.59
CA LYS A 82 14.31 -19.77 -4.66
C LYS A 82 13.21 -18.70 -4.69
N GLN A 83 12.74 -18.26 -3.52
CA GLN A 83 11.77 -17.18 -3.42
C GLN A 83 12.36 -15.85 -3.90
N GLU A 84 13.61 -15.55 -3.56
CA GLU A 84 14.30 -14.35 -4.03
C GLU A 84 14.47 -14.33 -5.56
N GLU A 85 14.83 -15.45 -6.17
CA GLU A 85 14.92 -15.61 -7.63
C GLU A 85 13.58 -15.34 -8.31
N PHE A 86 12.48 -15.87 -7.75
CA PHE A 86 11.13 -15.55 -8.21
C PHE A 86 10.82 -14.05 -8.08
N LEU A 87 11.14 -13.45 -6.93
CA LEU A 87 10.88 -12.02 -6.69
C LEU A 87 11.64 -11.13 -7.67
N LYS A 88 12.88 -11.44 -8.01
CA LYS A 88 13.68 -10.69 -9.02
C LYS A 88 13.02 -10.66 -10.39
N LYS A 89 12.21 -11.67 -10.73
CA LYS A 89 11.46 -11.72 -12.00
C LYS A 89 10.18 -10.88 -11.98
N VAL A 90 9.57 -10.69 -10.80
CA VAL A 90 8.24 -10.07 -10.67
C VAL A 90 8.24 -8.73 -9.92
N TRP A 91 9.34 -8.34 -9.29
CA TRP A 91 9.52 -7.08 -8.58
C TRP A 91 10.65 -6.22 -9.18
N PRO A 92 10.47 -4.89 -9.25
CA PRO A 92 9.25 -4.12 -8.95
C PRO A 92 8.11 -4.46 -9.92
N GLY A 93 6.87 -4.58 -9.39
CA GLY A 93 5.75 -4.95 -10.26
C GLY A 93 4.42 -5.20 -9.55
N LYS A 94 3.52 -5.85 -10.30
CA LYS A 94 2.12 -6.03 -9.92
C LYS A 94 1.86 -7.32 -9.13
N VAL A 95 2.87 -7.84 -8.42
CA VAL A 95 2.76 -9.04 -7.57
C VAL A 95 2.95 -8.67 -6.12
N THR A 96 2.02 -9.09 -5.27
CA THR A 96 2.13 -9.10 -3.81
C THR A 96 2.44 -10.52 -3.37
N ALA A 97 3.53 -10.72 -2.64
CA ALA A 97 3.95 -12.03 -2.16
C ALA A 97 3.78 -12.13 -0.64
N VAL A 98 3.18 -13.24 -0.19
CA VAL A 98 2.97 -13.54 1.23
C VAL A 98 4.08 -14.47 1.71
N PHE A 99 4.67 -14.13 2.84
CA PHE A 99 5.78 -14.86 3.46
C PHE A 99 5.51 -15.15 4.92
N ARG A 100 6.27 -16.09 5.50
CA ARG A 100 6.40 -16.19 6.95
C ARG A 100 7.12 -14.95 7.48
N LYS A 101 6.55 -14.34 8.50
CA LYS A 101 7.09 -13.14 9.15
C LYS A 101 8.38 -13.49 9.90
N LYS A 102 9.35 -12.62 9.86
CA LYS A 102 10.64 -12.81 10.52
C LYS A 102 10.60 -12.27 11.95
N GLY A 103 10.77 -13.16 12.94
CA GLY A 103 10.96 -12.78 14.34
C GLY A 103 9.95 -11.77 14.90
N LYS A 104 10.38 -10.99 15.89
CA LYS A 104 9.58 -9.91 16.53
C LYS A 104 9.66 -8.62 15.71
N VAL A 105 8.97 -8.58 14.56
CA VAL A 105 8.93 -7.38 13.71
C VAL A 105 7.82 -6.43 14.18
N LYS A 106 8.19 -5.21 14.54
CA LYS A 106 7.24 -4.14 14.93
C LYS A 106 6.62 -3.47 13.69
N LEU A 107 5.71 -4.17 13.02
CA LEU A 107 4.87 -3.62 11.95
C LEU A 107 3.40 -3.80 12.32
N PHE A 108 2.63 -2.75 12.08
CA PHE A 108 1.20 -2.73 12.33
C PHE A 108 0.42 -3.03 11.04
N GLY A 109 -0.79 -3.56 11.18
CA GLY A 109 -1.64 -3.95 10.04
C GLY A 109 -1.20 -5.23 9.32
N THR A 110 -0.29 -6.02 9.90
CA THR A 110 0.13 -7.33 9.39
C THR A 110 -0.53 -8.47 10.18
N ALA A 111 -0.60 -9.66 9.59
CA ALA A 111 -1.01 -10.86 10.32
C ALA A 111 0.06 -11.25 11.38
N PRO A 112 -0.28 -12.08 12.37
CA PRO A 112 0.66 -12.52 13.40
C PRO A 112 1.90 -13.21 12.82
N ASP A 113 1.72 -14.24 11.98
CA ASP A 113 2.79 -15.12 11.51
C ASP A 113 3.18 -14.91 10.05
N THR A 114 2.40 -14.12 9.31
CA THR A 114 2.63 -13.88 7.89
C THR A 114 2.66 -12.40 7.56
N ILE A 115 3.31 -12.06 6.46
CA ILE A 115 3.39 -10.72 5.93
C ILE A 115 3.26 -10.73 4.41
N ALA A 116 2.39 -9.87 3.89
CA ALA A 116 2.25 -9.62 2.47
C ALA A 116 3.11 -8.43 2.06
N LEU A 117 4.08 -8.64 1.17
CA LEU A 117 5.02 -7.61 0.73
C LEU A 117 4.89 -7.34 -0.76
N ARG A 118 5.19 -6.09 -1.18
CA ARG A 118 5.26 -5.71 -2.58
C ARG A 118 6.26 -4.58 -2.80
N ILE A 119 6.95 -4.60 -3.95
CA ILE A 119 7.70 -3.46 -4.49
C ILE A 119 6.93 -2.96 -5.72
N PRO A 120 6.19 -1.83 -5.62
CA PRO A 120 5.43 -1.29 -6.76
C PRO A 120 6.35 -0.72 -7.84
N LYS A 121 5.98 -0.90 -9.13
CA LYS A 121 6.68 -0.30 -10.27
C LYS A 121 6.01 1.03 -10.65
N TYR A 122 6.18 2.04 -9.81
CA TYR A 122 5.63 3.38 -10.06
C TYR A 122 6.62 4.45 -9.60
N LYS A 123 6.98 5.37 -10.51
CA LYS A 123 8.09 6.33 -10.29
C LYS A 123 7.92 7.13 -9.00
N LEU A 124 6.73 7.67 -8.75
CA LEU A 124 6.46 8.53 -7.60
C LEU A 124 6.70 7.80 -6.26
N ILE A 125 6.29 6.50 -6.14
CA ILE A 125 6.53 5.74 -4.91
C ILE A 125 7.99 5.30 -4.78
N GLN A 126 8.66 5.02 -5.90
CA GLN A 126 10.09 4.70 -5.89
C GLN A 126 10.92 5.91 -5.44
N ASP A 127 10.59 7.12 -5.92
CA ASP A 127 11.25 8.36 -5.49
C ASP A 127 10.91 8.72 -4.03
N LEU A 128 9.70 8.41 -3.57
CA LEU A 128 9.33 8.52 -2.15
C LEU A 128 10.25 7.63 -1.30
N PHE A 129 10.45 6.37 -1.68
CA PHE A 129 11.32 5.43 -0.97
C PHE A 129 12.80 5.79 -1.00
N LYS A 130 13.29 6.56 -1.98
CA LYS A 130 14.68 7.07 -1.95
C LYS A 130 14.95 7.96 -0.73
N LYS A 131 13.91 8.64 -0.23
CA LYS A 131 13.99 9.60 0.88
C LYS A 131 13.35 9.07 2.18
N LEU A 132 12.53 8.01 2.10
CA LEU A 132 11.94 7.34 3.25
C LEU A 132 12.63 5.99 3.47
N ASN A 133 13.06 5.76 4.70
CA ASN A 133 13.66 4.49 5.09
C ASN A 133 12.72 3.65 5.99
N CYS A 134 11.40 3.78 5.77
CA CYS A 134 10.38 3.02 6.48
C CYS A 134 9.48 2.26 5.51
N PRO A 135 8.96 1.07 5.89
CA PRO A 135 7.95 0.35 5.11
C PRO A 135 6.62 1.10 5.17
N LEU A 136 5.85 1.06 4.09
CA LEU A 136 4.55 1.71 4.01
C LEU A 136 3.43 0.69 3.90
N THR A 137 2.26 0.97 4.46
CA THR A 137 1.06 0.19 4.12
C THR A 137 0.77 0.32 2.63
N GLY A 138 0.21 -0.73 2.00
CA GLY A 138 -0.01 -0.78 0.55
C GLY A 138 -1.38 -1.35 0.19
N THR A 139 -2.46 -0.81 0.76
CA THR A 139 -3.82 -1.27 0.47
C THR A 139 -4.51 -0.38 -0.56
N SER A 140 -5.50 -0.90 -1.30
CA SER A 140 -6.29 -0.09 -2.24
C SER A 140 -7.03 1.06 -1.54
N ALA A 141 -7.13 2.22 -2.22
CA ALA A 141 -7.82 3.41 -1.73
C ALA A 141 -9.33 3.29 -1.96
N ASN A 142 -10.01 2.51 -1.12
CA ASN A 142 -11.45 2.28 -1.14
C ASN A 142 -11.94 1.96 0.26
N ILE A 143 -13.24 2.14 0.50
CA ILE A 143 -13.92 1.58 1.68
C ILE A 143 -13.97 0.06 1.54
N SER A 144 -13.77 -0.67 2.63
CA SER A 144 -13.81 -2.14 2.61
C SER A 144 -15.16 -2.64 2.06
N GLY A 145 -15.09 -3.60 1.13
CA GLY A 145 -16.25 -4.11 0.43
C GLY A 145 -16.62 -3.33 -0.85
N ARG A 146 -16.15 -2.10 -1.03
CA ARG A 146 -16.36 -1.34 -2.27
C ARG A 146 -15.24 -1.62 -3.30
N PRO A 147 -15.48 -1.41 -4.60
CA PRO A 147 -14.47 -1.60 -5.64
C PRO A 147 -13.26 -0.66 -5.46
N ALA A 148 -12.08 -1.18 -5.74
CA ALA A 148 -10.88 -0.36 -5.89
C ALA A 148 -10.89 0.31 -7.27
N SER A 149 -10.44 1.57 -7.35
CA SER A 149 -10.48 2.32 -8.61
C SER A 149 -9.10 2.87 -9.03
N ALA A 150 -8.95 2.98 -10.36
CA ALA A 150 -7.89 3.73 -11.03
C ALA A 150 -8.32 5.18 -11.34
N ARG A 151 -9.58 5.54 -11.15
CA ARG A 151 -10.14 6.88 -11.38
C ARG A 151 -10.16 7.66 -10.08
N ILE A 152 -9.53 8.83 -10.09
CA ILE A 152 -9.36 9.62 -8.87
C ILE A 152 -10.69 10.13 -8.31
N GLU A 153 -11.62 10.52 -9.18
CA GLU A 153 -12.94 11.00 -8.77
C GLU A 153 -13.70 9.93 -7.99
N GLU A 154 -13.66 8.65 -8.47
CA GLU A 154 -14.30 7.53 -7.78
C GLU A 154 -13.66 7.24 -6.42
N VAL A 155 -12.33 7.38 -6.33
CA VAL A 155 -11.62 7.23 -5.05
C VAL A 155 -12.01 8.33 -4.06
N VAL A 156 -12.02 9.58 -4.50
CA VAL A 156 -12.34 10.73 -3.65
C VAL A 156 -13.80 10.70 -3.19
N SER A 157 -14.73 10.34 -4.10
CA SER A 157 -16.16 10.25 -3.77
C SER A 157 -16.44 9.19 -2.70
N GLN A 158 -15.74 8.04 -2.74
CA GLN A 158 -15.90 7.00 -1.71
C GLN A 158 -15.58 7.50 -0.29
N PHE A 159 -14.64 8.44 -0.16
CA PHE A 159 -14.27 8.99 1.15
C PHE A 159 -15.13 10.18 1.55
N LYS A 160 -15.48 11.08 0.62
CA LYS A 160 -16.32 12.26 0.90
C LYS A 160 -17.77 11.90 1.24
N ASN A 161 -18.34 10.94 0.54
CA ASN A 161 -19.74 10.56 0.66
C ASN A 161 -19.96 9.45 1.73
N GLN A 162 -19.24 9.54 2.86
CA GLN A 162 -19.47 8.64 3.97
C GLN A 162 -20.49 9.25 4.93
N PRO A 163 -21.56 8.51 5.31
CA PRO A 163 -22.45 8.98 6.35
C PRO A 163 -21.67 9.15 7.67
N PRO A 164 -22.06 10.12 8.51
CA PRO A 164 -21.54 10.22 9.87
C PRO A 164 -21.69 8.86 10.55
N THR A 165 -20.62 8.38 11.20
CA THR A 165 -20.70 7.13 11.95
C THR A 165 -20.91 7.45 13.40
N THR A 166 -21.86 6.75 14.05
CA THR A 166 -22.17 6.83 15.50
C THR A 166 -20.98 6.49 16.40
N PHE A 167 -19.93 5.87 15.86
CA PHE A 167 -18.69 5.52 16.57
C PHE A 167 -17.50 6.34 16.05
N GLY A 168 -17.50 7.65 16.27
CA GLY A 168 -16.37 8.55 16.00
C GLY A 168 -15.89 8.47 14.55
N GLY A 169 -16.52 9.27 13.72
CA GLY A 169 -16.26 9.57 12.31
C GLY A 169 -15.28 8.72 11.53
N GLY A 170 -15.71 8.09 10.45
CA GLY A 170 -14.83 7.53 9.44
C GLY A 170 -13.90 8.65 8.96
N GLY A 171 -12.64 8.61 9.36
CA GLY A 171 -11.70 9.69 9.03
C GLY A 171 -11.48 9.79 7.53
N LEU A 172 -11.21 11.01 7.06
CA LEU A 172 -10.75 11.23 5.69
C LEU A 172 -9.24 10.97 5.59
N PRO A 173 -8.73 10.56 4.43
CA PRO A 173 -7.30 10.67 4.14
C PRO A 173 -6.83 12.12 4.34
N ASP A 174 -5.59 12.31 4.79
CA ASP A 174 -5.06 13.64 5.02
C ASP A 174 -4.70 14.33 3.70
N LEU A 175 -4.05 13.56 2.82
CA LEU A 175 -3.55 14.03 1.53
C LEU A 175 -3.98 13.06 0.42
N VAL A 176 -4.36 13.63 -0.71
CA VAL A 176 -4.61 12.90 -1.96
C VAL A 176 -3.61 13.40 -3.00
N LEU A 177 -2.79 12.49 -3.54
CA LEU A 177 -1.94 12.79 -4.69
C LEU A 177 -2.68 12.39 -5.97
N ASP A 178 -3.21 13.39 -6.65
CA ASP A 178 -4.00 13.24 -7.86
C ASP A 178 -3.09 13.21 -9.09
N SER A 179 -2.88 12.03 -9.66
CA SER A 179 -2.20 11.82 -10.94
C SER A 179 -3.18 11.60 -12.11
N GLY A 180 -4.43 12.03 -11.96
CA GLY A 180 -5.49 11.76 -12.92
C GLY A 180 -5.93 10.29 -12.94
N ASN A 181 -6.51 9.88 -14.05
CA ASN A 181 -6.90 8.49 -14.24
C ASN A 181 -5.67 7.63 -14.54
N LEU A 182 -5.44 6.62 -13.70
CA LEU A 182 -4.37 5.65 -13.91
C LEU A 182 -4.74 4.70 -15.05
N LYS A 183 -3.75 4.10 -15.70
CA LYS A 183 -4.01 3.05 -16.68
C LYS A 183 -4.86 1.94 -16.04
N LYS A 184 -6.01 1.63 -16.67
CA LYS A 184 -6.95 0.62 -16.18
C LYS A 184 -6.21 -0.70 -15.93
N ALA A 185 -6.24 -1.18 -14.71
CA ALA A 185 -5.61 -2.44 -14.31
C ALA A 185 -6.37 -3.06 -13.12
N LEU A 186 -6.32 -4.38 -13.04
CA LEU A 186 -6.76 -5.10 -11.84
C LEU A 186 -5.80 -4.80 -10.68
N PRO A 187 -6.23 -4.97 -9.43
CA PRO A 187 -5.33 -4.99 -8.28
C PRO A 187 -4.20 -6.02 -8.46
N SER A 188 -3.13 -5.93 -7.66
CA SER A 188 -2.01 -6.87 -7.74
C SER A 188 -2.44 -8.32 -7.59
N THR A 189 -1.79 -9.22 -8.33
CA THR A 189 -1.87 -10.67 -8.07
C THR A 189 -1.26 -10.97 -6.70
N ILE A 190 -1.90 -11.81 -5.89
CA ILE A 190 -1.38 -12.21 -4.58
C ILE A 190 -0.96 -13.66 -4.64
N VAL A 191 0.29 -13.92 -4.28
CA VAL A 191 0.90 -15.26 -4.26
C VAL A 191 1.34 -15.59 -2.84
N ASP A 192 0.91 -16.74 -2.35
CA ASP A 192 1.40 -17.30 -1.09
C ASP A 192 2.69 -18.09 -1.35
N LEU A 193 3.77 -17.64 -0.74
CA LEU A 193 5.08 -18.26 -0.77
C LEU A 193 5.47 -18.87 0.60
N THR A 194 4.52 -19.01 1.53
CA THR A 194 4.79 -19.61 2.85
C THR A 194 4.98 -21.12 2.78
N LYS A 195 4.50 -21.76 1.71
CA LYS A 195 4.57 -23.20 1.46
C LYS A 195 5.59 -23.54 0.39
N ARG A 196 5.97 -24.83 0.30
CA ARG A 196 6.94 -25.33 -0.71
C ARG A 196 6.50 -25.03 -2.14
N LYS A 197 5.20 -25.20 -2.47
CA LYS A 197 4.61 -24.84 -3.77
C LYS A 197 3.90 -23.49 -3.67
N PRO A 198 4.22 -22.49 -4.51
CA PRO A 198 3.50 -21.23 -4.57
C PRO A 198 2.01 -21.44 -4.84
N LYS A 199 1.14 -20.66 -4.16
CA LYS A 199 -0.31 -20.70 -4.37
C LYS A 199 -0.83 -19.30 -4.68
N ILE A 200 -1.62 -19.16 -5.75
CA ILE A 200 -2.30 -17.90 -6.08
C ILE A 200 -3.49 -17.74 -5.13
N LEU A 201 -3.44 -16.72 -4.27
CA LEU A 201 -4.55 -16.34 -3.37
C LEU A 201 -5.54 -15.40 -4.04
N ARG A 202 -5.07 -14.59 -4.99
CA ARG A 202 -5.90 -13.69 -5.79
C ARG A 202 -5.29 -13.53 -7.17
N LYS A 203 -6.06 -13.83 -8.21
CA LYS A 203 -5.74 -13.44 -9.59
C LYS A 203 -5.88 -11.92 -9.73
N GLY A 204 -4.94 -11.26 -10.36
CA GLY A 204 -4.90 -9.81 -10.51
C GLY A 204 -4.19 -9.38 -11.79
N ALA A 205 -3.55 -8.22 -11.76
CA ALA A 205 -2.95 -7.58 -12.95
C ALA A 205 -1.68 -8.27 -13.49
N PHE A 206 -1.16 -9.28 -12.83
CA PHE A 206 -0.03 -10.09 -13.30
C PHE A 206 -0.49 -11.53 -13.55
N LYS A 207 -0.25 -12.02 -14.77
CA LYS A 207 -0.47 -13.44 -15.14
C LYS A 207 0.77 -14.22 -14.74
N ILE A 208 0.61 -15.21 -13.87
CA ILE A 208 1.66 -16.15 -13.45
C ILE A 208 1.50 -17.43 -14.24
#